data_5e0c1b10a479261066af3487a58089c4
#
_entry.id   5e0c1b10a479261066af3487a58089c4
#
_cell.length_a   1.000
_cell.length_b   1.000
_cell.length_c   1.000
_cell.angle_alpha   90.00
_cell.angle_beta   90.00
_cell.angle_gamma   90.00
#
_symmetry.space_group_name_H-M   'P 1'
#
loop_
_entity.id
_entity.type
_entity.pdbx_description
1 polymer ?
#
loop_
_entity_poly.entity_id
_entity_poly.type
_entity_poly.pdbx_seq_one_letter_code
_entity_poly.pdbx_strand_id
1 'polypeptide(L)' 'MIDLDITTYRREECVLVHAMTDLGRTWLRCAIMMPQDAAIVRVSREGVIEIADAARKDGLEVEA' A
#
# COMPACT_ATOMS: atom_id res chain seq x y z
N MET A 1 14.08 -5.21 3.76
CA MET A 1 12.87 -5.93 3.37
C MET A 1 11.78 -4.94 3.01
N ILE A 2 11.10 -5.14 1.89
CA ILE A 2 10.05 -4.23 1.44
C ILE A 2 8.77 -4.51 2.20
N ASP A 3 8.16 -3.47 2.76
CA ASP A 3 6.92 -3.58 3.52
C ASP A 3 5.68 -3.42 2.64
N LEU A 4 5.75 -2.52 1.67
CA LEU A 4 4.67 -2.30 0.72
C LEU A 4 5.21 -2.34 -0.72
N ASP A 5 4.55 -3.09 -1.58
CA ASP A 5 4.86 -3.17 -3.00
C ASP A 5 3.71 -2.57 -3.80
N ILE A 6 4.03 -1.62 -4.66
CA ILE A 6 3.03 -0.90 -5.44
C ILE A 6 3.11 -1.34 -6.90
N THR A 7 2.02 -1.94 -7.39
CA THR A 7 1.93 -2.44 -8.76
C THR A 7 0.87 -1.66 -9.54
N THR A 8 1.26 -1.10 -10.67
CA THR A 8 0.37 -0.33 -11.51
C THR A 8 -0.23 -1.20 -12.63
N TYR A 9 -1.54 -1.21 -12.72
CA TYR A 9 -2.25 -1.89 -13.80
C TYR A 9 -2.60 -0.88 -14.89
N ARG A 10 -2.09 -1.12 -16.10
CA ARG A 10 -2.28 -0.18 -17.21
C ARG A 10 -3.72 -0.08 -17.70
N ARG A 11 -4.51 -1.13 -17.53
CA ARG A 11 -5.87 -1.19 -18.09
C ARG A 11 -6.95 -0.56 -17.23
N GLU A 12 -6.71 -0.39 -15.93
CA GLU A 12 -7.76 0.00 -15.00
C GLU A 12 -7.53 1.35 -14.32
N GLU A 13 -6.47 2.06 -14.65
CA GLU A 13 -6.10 3.32 -14.00
C GLU A 13 -6.07 3.23 -12.47
N CYS A 14 -5.90 2.03 -11.95
CA CYS A 14 -5.80 1.79 -10.53
C CYS A 14 -4.44 1.20 -10.19
N VAL A 15 -4.09 1.33 -8.93
CA VAL A 15 -2.82 0.84 -8.41
C VAL A 15 -3.12 -0.14 -7.28
N LEU A 16 -2.43 -1.27 -7.28
CA LEU A 16 -2.53 -2.23 -6.19
C LEU A 16 -1.39 -2.00 -5.21
N VAL A 17 -1.73 -1.88 -3.95
CA VAL A 17 -0.77 -1.81 -2.85
C VAL A 17 -0.78 -3.15 -2.14
N HIS A 18 0.35 -3.83 -2.17
CA HIS A 18 0.49 -5.17 -1.61
C HIS A 18 1.33 -5.09 -0.35
N ALA A 19 0.75 -5.49 0.78
CA ALA A 19 1.49 -5.56 2.05
C ALA A 19 2.35 -6.82 2.06
N MET A 20 3.67 -6.65 2.14
CA MET A 20 4.63 -7.74 2.06
C MET A 20 5.07 -8.26 3.42
N THR A 21 4.88 -7.47 4.47
CA THR A 21 5.28 -7.82 5.83
C THR A 21 4.13 -7.61 6.80
N ASP A 22 4.25 -8.17 8.01
CA ASP A 22 3.26 -7.93 9.06
C ASP A 22 3.18 -6.45 9.43
N LEU A 23 4.33 -5.77 9.45
CA LEU A 23 4.37 -4.34 9.70
C LEU A 23 3.62 -3.57 8.62
N GLY A 24 3.86 -3.89 7.35
CA GLY A 24 3.16 -3.28 6.23
C GLY A 24 1.66 -3.52 6.28
N ARG A 25 1.26 -4.75 6.60
CA ARG A 25 -0.15 -5.12 6.70
C ARG A 25 -0.85 -4.36 7.82
N THR A 26 -0.22 -4.30 8.99
CA THR A 26 -0.78 -3.58 10.14
C THR A 26 -0.91 -2.09 9.84
N TRP A 27 0.14 -1.50 9.26
CA TRP A 27 0.13 -0.09 8.90
C TRP A 27 -0.97 0.22 7.89
N LEU A 28 -1.07 -0.61 6.85
CA LEU A 28 -2.04 -0.40 5.77
C LEU A 28 -3.48 -0.54 6.29
N ARG A 29 -3.72 -1.50 7.18
CA ARG A 29 -5.03 -1.69 7.80
C ARG A 29 -5.45 -0.45 8.59
N CYS A 30 -4.53 0.14 9.33
CA CYS A 30 -4.82 1.35 10.10
C CYS A 30 -5.04 2.56 9.20
N ALA A 31 -4.32 2.63 8.09
CA ALA A 31 -4.39 3.78 7.19
C ALA A 31 -5.65 3.80 6.34
N ILE A 32 -6.15 2.63 5.89
CA ILE A 32 -7.23 2.55 4.90
C ILE A 32 -8.43 1.73 5.37
N MET A 33 -8.46 1.27 6.59
CA MET A 33 -9.57 0.46 7.14
C MET A 33 -9.86 -0.78 6.26
N MET A 34 -8.81 -1.53 5.92
CA MET A 34 -8.95 -2.75 5.15
C MET A 34 -9.59 -3.88 5.95
N PRO A 35 -10.22 -4.86 5.26
CA PRO A 35 -10.60 -6.10 5.92
C PRO A 35 -9.39 -6.78 6.56
N GLN A 36 -9.61 -7.45 7.68
CA GLN A 36 -8.54 -8.01 8.49
C GLN A 36 -7.64 -8.99 7.74
N ASP A 37 -8.19 -9.72 6.77
CA ASP A 37 -7.45 -10.73 6.03
C ASP A 37 -6.89 -10.22 4.70
N ALA A 38 -7.13 -8.96 4.36
CA ALA A 38 -6.68 -8.42 3.09
C ALA A 38 -5.20 -8.06 3.13
N ALA A 39 -4.44 -8.51 2.13
CA ALA A 39 -3.04 -8.15 1.96
C ALA A 39 -2.83 -7.23 0.77
N ILE A 40 -3.86 -7.02 -0.04
CA ILE A 40 -3.82 -6.19 -1.25
C ILE A 40 -5.00 -5.24 -1.23
N VAL A 41 -4.75 -3.97 -1.55
CA VAL A 41 -5.80 -2.98 -1.66
C VAL A 41 -5.66 -2.24 -2.99
N ARG A 42 -6.79 -1.92 -3.59
CA ARG A 42 -6.85 -1.16 -4.83
C ARG A 42 -7.09 0.31 -4.50
N VAL A 43 -6.22 1.18 -4.99
CA VAL A 43 -6.33 2.62 -4.74
C VAL A 43 -6.16 3.40 -6.04
N SER A 44 -6.60 4.66 -6.06
CA SER A 44 -6.36 5.55 -7.19
C SER A 44 -4.87 5.92 -7.28
N ARG A 45 -4.45 6.38 -8.45
CA ARG A 45 -3.06 6.85 -8.64
C ARG A 45 -2.73 8.01 -7.71
N GLU A 46 -3.69 8.89 -7.49
CA GLU A 46 -3.53 10.04 -6.59
C GLU A 46 -3.44 9.57 -5.13
N GLY A 47 -4.30 8.65 -4.76
CA GLY A 47 -4.32 8.10 -3.41
C GLY A 47 -3.04 7.35 -3.07
N VAL A 48 -2.45 6.64 -4.05
CA VAL A 48 -1.24 5.86 -3.79
C VAL A 48 -0.04 6.75 -3.47
N ILE A 49 0.01 7.95 -4.05
CA ILE A 49 1.10 8.89 -3.76
C ILE A 49 1.07 9.28 -2.28
N GLU A 50 -0.11 9.60 -1.76
CA GLU A 50 -0.29 9.94 -0.35
C GLU A 50 0.05 8.76 0.56
N ILE A 51 -0.40 7.56 0.19
CA ILE A 51 -0.11 6.35 0.97
C ILE A 51 1.39 6.08 1.02
N ALA A 52 2.07 6.16 -0.12
CA ALA A 52 3.50 5.92 -0.19
C ALA A 52 4.29 6.93 0.65
N ASP A 53 3.94 8.21 0.56
CA ASP A 53 4.61 9.25 1.34
C ASP A 53 4.39 9.04 2.83
N ALA A 54 3.15 8.75 3.24
CA ALA A 54 2.83 8.53 4.65
C ALA A 54 3.56 7.30 5.20
N ALA A 55 3.62 6.22 4.42
CA ALA A 55 4.30 5.00 4.83
C ALA A 55 5.80 5.24 5.00
N ARG A 56 6.42 5.97 4.08
CA ARG A 56 7.85 6.30 4.18
C ARG A 56 8.14 7.16 5.41
N LYS A 57 7.26 8.11 5.72
CA LYS A 57 7.41 8.95 6.92
C LYS A 57 7.32 8.12 8.19
N ASP A 58 6.55 7.05 8.17
CA ASP A 58 6.43 6.15 9.32
C ASP A 58 7.52 5.07 9.35
N GLY A 59 8.47 5.12 8.44
CA GLY A 59 9.63 4.25 8.43
C GLY A 59 9.48 2.95 7.66
N LEU A 60 8.41 2.79 6.89
CA LEU A 60 8.22 1.60 6.06
C LEU A 60 9.04 1.70 4.77
N GLU A 61 9.49 0.55 4.28
CA GLU A 61 10.11 0.48 2.97
C GLU A 61 9.03 0.26 1.91
N VAL A 62 8.95 1.17 0.95
CA VAL A 62 7.94 1.15 -0.11
C VAL A 62 8.63 1.04 -1.46
N GLU A 63 8.28 0.00 -2.21
CA GLU A 63 8.73 -0.17 -3.59
C GLU A 63 7.61 0.26 -4.53
N ALA A 64 7.93 1.19 -5.41
CA ALA A 64 6.98 1.71 -6.39
C ALA A 64 7.34 1.26 -7.80
#